data_2bb55e380f374c8f5e62028852a7a68b
#
_entry.id   2bb55e380f374c8f5e62028852a7a68b
#
_cell.length_a   1.000
_cell.length_b   1.000
_cell.length_c   1.000
_cell.angle_alpha   90.00
_cell.angle_beta   90.00
_cell.angle_gamma   90.00
#
_symmetry.space_group_name_H-M   'P 1'
#
loop_
_entity.id
_entity.type
_entity.pdbx_description
1 polymer ?
#
loop_
_entity_poly.entity_id
_entity_poly.type
_entity_poly.pdbx_seq_one_letter_code
_entity_poly.pdbx_strand_id
1 'polypeptide(L)'
;MSTSKRPGWDRYFMDIAQVAAKRSNCSRRQVAAVLVRDKRIISTGYNGTPRGVRNCSEGGCPRCNSNAPSGSHLTECLCSHAEENAIVQAAYHGIMVKGATLYTTFSPCLLCAKMIINAGIVEVVYHQRYSIDSVSMSLLAEAGVKVRSVDEEDED
;
A
#
# COMPACT_ATOMS: atom_id res chain seq x y z
N MET A 1 23.01 -24.65 -16.40
CA MET A 1 21.67 -24.44 -16.98
C MET A 1 20.82 -23.66 -16.02
N SER A 2 20.47 -22.44 -16.37
CA SER A 2 19.53 -21.66 -15.61
C SER A 2 18.13 -22.15 -15.96
N THR A 3 17.56 -22.97 -15.09
CA THR A 3 16.10 -23.15 -15.11
C THR A 3 15.52 -21.82 -14.61
N SER A 4 14.88 -21.06 -15.49
CA SER A 4 14.16 -19.87 -15.06
C SER A 4 13.06 -20.33 -14.10
N LYS A 5 13.35 -20.21 -12.81
CA LYS A 5 12.38 -20.52 -11.79
C LYS A 5 11.29 -19.45 -11.83
N ARG A 6 10.03 -19.83 -11.90
CA ARG A 6 8.94 -18.86 -11.76
C ARG A 6 9.07 -18.16 -10.40
N PRO A 7 8.69 -16.89 -10.28
CA PRO A 7 8.77 -16.19 -9.00
C PRO A 7 7.85 -16.83 -7.97
N GLY A 8 8.26 -16.78 -6.69
CA GLY A 8 7.38 -17.12 -5.58
C GLY A 8 6.18 -16.15 -5.49
N TRP A 9 5.20 -16.50 -4.67
CA TRP A 9 3.97 -15.71 -4.56
C TRP A 9 4.22 -14.29 -4.09
N ASP A 10 5.10 -14.09 -3.12
CA ASP A 10 5.39 -12.76 -2.60
C ASP A 10 6.03 -11.87 -3.66
N ARG A 11 7.00 -12.39 -4.40
CA ARG A 11 7.63 -11.66 -5.50
C ARG A 11 6.62 -11.35 -6.59
N TYR A 12 5.79 -12.31 -6.94
CA TYR A 12 4.77 -12.14 -7.96
C TYR A 12 3.79 -11.00 -7.60
N PHE A 13 3.23 -11.02 -6.39
CA PHE A 13 2.30 -9.97 -5.97
C PHE A 13 2.98 -8.63 -5.76
N MET A 14 4.22 -8.61 -5.26
CA MET A 14 4.97 -7.37 -5.11
C MET A 14 5.33 -6.75 -6.47
N ASP A 15 5.69 -7.56 -7.45
CA ASP A 15 5.94 -7.07 -8.82
C ASP A 15 4.68 -6.45 -9.43
N ILE A 16 3.52 -7.05 -9.20
CA ILE A 16 2.23 -6.48 -9.64
C ILE A 16 1.98 -5.14 -8.93
N ALA A 17 2.24 -5.05 -7.63
CA ALA A 17 2.12 -3.80 -6.89
C ALA A 17 3.03 -2.72 -7.48
N GLN A 18 4.25 -3.06 -7.83
CA GLN A 18 5.20 -2.13 -8.44
C GLN A 18 4.74 -1.64 -9.82
N VAL A 19 4.11 -2.51 -10.60
CA VAL A 19 3.49 -2.10 -11.87
C VAL A 19 2.32 -1.15 -11.62
N ALA A 20 1.46 -1.48 -10.66
CA ALA A 20 0.33 -0.61 -10.30
C ALA A 20 0.80 0.78 -9.83
N ALA A 21 1.93 0.86 -9.15
CA ALA A 21 2.50 2.13 -8.67
C ALA A 21 2.80 3.10 -9.81
N LYS A 22 3.07 2.62 -11.01
CA LYS A 22 3.32 3.46 -12.18
C LYS A 22 2.11 4.29 -12.60
N ARG A 23 0.92 3.93 -12.16
CA ARG A 23 -0.31 4.69 -12.40
C ARG A 23 -0.53 5.81 -11.38
N SER A 24 0.27 5.89 -10.31
CA SER A 24 0.15 6.97 -9.33
C SER A 24 0.29 8.34 -9.98
N ASN A 25 -0.57 9.27 -9.60
CA ASN A 25 -0.48 10.66 -10.05
C ASN A 25 0.19 11.58 -9.02
N CYS A 26 0.70 11.05 -7.92
CA CYS A 26 1.42 11.85 -6.92
C CYS A 26 2.75 12.38 -7.48
N SER A 27 2.98 13.68 -7.33
CA SER A 27 4.21 14.33 -7.83
C SER A 27 5.45 13.98 -7.03
N ARG A 28 5.30 13.43 -5.81
CA ARG A 28 6.42 13.15 -4.90
C ARG A 28 6.84 11.69 -4.87
N ARG A 29 5.88 10.76 -4.88
CA ARG A 29 6.16 9.34 -4.70
C ARG A 29 5.09 8.50 -5.36
N GLN A 30 5.51 7.42 -5.98
CA GLN A 30 4.60 6.44 -6.56
C GLN A 30 4.58 5.20 -5.67
N VAL A 31 3.42 4.93 -5.06
CA VAL A 31 3.20 3.82 -4.14
C VAL A 31 1.98 3.04 -4.60
N ALA A 32 2.00 1.73 -4.40
CA ALA A 32 0.82 0.90 -4.65
C ALA A 32 0.69 -0.19 -3.60
N ALA A 33 -0.52 -0.70 -3.51
CA ALA A 33 -0.88 -1.80 -2.62
C ALA A 33 -1.83 -2.75 -3.35
N VAL A 34 -1.68 -4.04 -3.09
CA VAL A 34 -2.49 -5.11 -3.67
C VAL A 34 -3.03 -5.97 -2.54
N LEU A 35 -4.34 -6.16 -2.51
CA LEU A 35 -5.01 -7.04 -1.57
C LEU A 35 -5.20 -8.42 -2.20
N VAL A 36 -4.78 -9.45 -1.48
CA VAL A 36 -4.79 -10.85 -1.94
C VAL A 36 -5.48 -11.73 -0.92
N ARG A 37 -6.36 -12.61 -1.40
CA ARG A 37 -6.98 -13.67 -0.59
C ARG A 37 -7.05 -14.94 -1.44
N ASP A 38 -6.65 -16.08 -0.84
CA ASP A 38 -6.61 -17.37 -1.55
C ASP A 38 -5.76 -17.31 -2.82
N LYS A 39 -4.62 -16.60 -2.76
CA LYS A 39 -3.74 -16.38 -3.91
C LYS A 39 -4.43 -15.70 -5.09
N ARG A 40 -5.49 -14.93 -4.82
CA ARG A 40 -6.21 -14.13 -5.82
C ARG A 40 -6.17 -12.66 -5.44
N ILE A 41 -5.86 -11.80 -6.41
CA ILE A 41 -5.95 -10.36 -6.23
C ILE A 41 -7.42 -9.98 -6.15
N ILE A 42 -7.81 -9.33 -5.06
CA ILE A 42 -9.19 -8.89 -4.85
C ILE A 42 -9.34 -7.38 -4.95
N SER A 43 -8.25 -6.62 -4.79
CA SER A 43 -8.26 -5.16 -4.96
C SER A 43 -6.86 -4.65 -5.17
N THR A 44 -6.76 -3.51 -5.84
CA THR A 44 -5.50 -2.76 -6.00
C THR A 44 -5.73 -1.31 -5.65
N GLY A 45 -4.66 -0.63 -5.24
CA GLY A 45 -4.69 0.81 -5.01
C GLY A 45 -3.33 1.42 -5.29
N TYR A 46 -3.32 2.63 -5.79
CA TYR A 46 -2.11 3.46 -5.89
C TYR A 46 -2.43 4.84 -5.33
N ASN A 47 -1.40 5.55 -4.88
CA ASN A 47 -1.60 6.86 -4.28
C ASN A 47 -1.91 7.92 -5.33
N GLY A 48 -2.73 8.88 -4.95
CA GLY A 48 -3.13 9.98 -5.80
C GLY A 48 -4.32 10.73 -5.23
N THR A 49 -4.68 11.84 -5.87
CA THR A 49 -5.86 12.61 -5.49
C THR A 49 -7.14 11.78 -5.68
N PRO A 50 -8.17 12.02 -4.86
CA PRO A 50 -9.42 11.28 -4.97
C PRO A 50 -10.08 11.41 -6.34
N ARG A 51 -10.96 10.47 -6.64
CA ARG A 51 -11.72 10.43 -7.90
C ARG A 51 -12.46 11.76 -8.12
N GLY A 52 -12.33 12.33 -9.30
CA GLY A 52 -12.96 13.59 -9.68
C GLY A 52 -12.19 14.84 -9.24
N VAL A 53 -11.12 14.67 -8.47
CA VAL A 53 -10.23 15.75 -8.07
C VAL A 53 -9.08 15.85 -9.08
N ARG A 54 -8.60 17.05 -9.35
CA ARG A 54 -7.46 17.31 -10.22
C ARG A 54 -6.25 16.48 -9.79
N ASN A 55 -5.55 15.88 -10.73
CA ASN A 55 -4.38 15.05 -10.44
C ASN A 55 -3.29 15.84 -9.69
N CYS A 56 -2.65 15.21 -8.73
CA CYS A 56 -1.55 15.80 -7.98
C CYS A 56 -0.43 16.28 -8.91
N SER A 57 -0.07 15.49 -9.92
CA SER A 57 0.96 15.83 -10.92
C SER A 57 0.60 17.06 -11.76
N GLU A 58 -0.65 17.46 -11.76
CA GLU A 58 -1.15 18.66 -12.45
C GLU A 58 -1.42 19.80 -11.46
N GLY A 59 -0.89 19.70 -10.24
CA GLY A 59 -1.04 20.71 -9.20
C GLY A 59 -2.24 20.52 -8.29
N GLY A 60 -2.92 19.36 -8.33
CA GLY A 60 -4.15 19.11 -7.57
C GLY A 60 -3.95 18.98 -6.06
N CYS A 61 -2.74 18.70 -5.60
CA CYS A 61 -2.42 18.64 -4.17
C CYS A 61 -1.41 19.75 -3.82
N PRO A 62 -1.83 20.83 -3.17
CA PRO A 62 -0.92 21.91 -2.80
C PRO A 62 0.25 21.46 -1.91
N ARG A 63 -0.01 20.53 -0.98
CA ARG A 63 1.04 20.01 -0.10
C ARG A 63 2.15 19.32 -0.88
N CYS A 64 1.82 18.42 -1.80
CA CYS A 64 2.81 17.70 -2.61
C CYS A 64 3.57 18.61 -3.59
N ASN A 65 2.94 19.70 -4.01
CA ASN A 65 3.52 20.69 -4.93
C ASN A 65 4.15 21.89 -4.20
N SER A 66 4.34 21.76 -2.89
CA SER A 66 4.98 22.76 -2.04
C SER A 66 6.40 22.33 -1.66
N ASN A 67 7.09 23.15 -0.86
CA ASN A 67 8.41 22.84 -0.29
C ASN A 67 8.32 22.07 1.04
N ALA A 68 7.16 21.55 1.41
CA ALA A 68 7.00 20.79 2.64
C ALA A 68 7.95 19.60 2.71
N PRO A 69 8.67 19.37 3.83
CA PRO A 69 9.55 18.21 3.96
C PRO A 69 8.79 16.90 3.81
N SER A 70 9.49 15.86 3.30
CA SER A 70 8.92 14.53 3.16
C SER A 70 8.37 14.04 4.51
N GLY A 71 7.17 13.47 4.50
CA GLY A 71 6.48 12.96 5.70
C GLY A 71 5.87 14.03 6.59
N SER A 72 5.98 15.33 6.24
CA SER A 72 5.39 16.42 6.98
C SER A 72 4.04 16.84 6.39
N HIS A 73 3.20 17.50 7.20
CA HIS A 73 1.90 18.03 6.78
C HIS A 73 1.00 17.02 6.07
N LEU A 74 1.07 15.74 6.49
CA LEU A 74 0.31 14.65 5.85
C LEU A 74 -1.21 14.83 5.98
N THR A 75 -1.66 15.53 7.04
CA THR A 75 -3.08 15.84 7.22
C THR A 75 -3.63 16.84 6.20
N GLU A 76 -2.74 17.59 5.56
CA GLU A 76 -3.08 18.55 4.50
C GLU A 76 -2.94 17.96 3.10
N CYS A 77 -2.41 16.77 3.00
CA CYS A 77 -2.20 16.11 1.72
C CYS A 77 -3.53 15.62 1.15
N LEU A 78 -3.83 16.02 -0.08
CA LEU A 78 -5.05 15.60 -0.78
C LEU A 78 -4.90 14.24 -1.47
N CYS A 79 -3.68 13.70 -1.56
CA CYS A 79 -3.47 12.36 -2.10
C CYS A 79 -3.95 11.33 -1.09
N SER A 80 -4.83 10.45 -1.52
CA SER A 80 -5.15 9.24 -0.77
C SER A 80 -3.97 8.27 -0.87
N HIS A 81 -3.72 7.53 0.20
CA HIS A 81 -2.64 6.55 0.22
C HIS A 81 -3.02 5.28 -0.56
N ALA A 82 -2.02 4.53 -1.00
CA ALA A 82 -2.25 3.32 -1.79
C ALA A 82 -3.04 2.26 -1.01
N GLU A 83 -2.70 2.05 0.25
CA GLU A 83 -3.37 1.08 1.12
C GLU A 83 -4.83 1.49 1.36
N GLU A 84 -5.05 2.78 1.64
CA GLU A 84 -6.38 3.37 1.76
C GLU A 84 -7.20 3.12 0.50
N ASN A 85 -6.63 3.41 -0.67
CA ASN A 85 -7.32 3.24 -1.93
C ASN A 85 -7.65 1.77 -2.24
N ALA A 86 -6.76 0.84 -1.89
CA ALA A 86 -7.03 -0.59 -2.06
C ALA A 86 -8.24 -1.02 -1.22
N ILE A 87 -8.32 -0.57 0.04
CA ILE A 87 -9.43 -0.88 0.94
C ILE A 87 -10.73 -0.21 0.47
N VAL A 88 -10.68 1.07 0.14
CA VAL A 88 -11.85 1.84 -0.31
C VAL A 88 -12.36 1.31 -1.66
N GLN A 89 -11.47 0.95 -2.57
CA GLN A 89 -11.84 0.37 -3.85
C GLN A 89 -12.60 -0.96 -3.67
N ALA A 90 -12.14 -1.79 -2.74
CA ALA A 90 -12.85 -3.02 -2.38
C ALA A 90 -14.25 -2.71 -1.82
N ALA A 91 -14.35 -1.73 -0.93
CA ALA A 91 -15.64 -1.29 -0.38
C ALA A 91 -16.58 -0.78 -1.48
N TYR A 92 -16.05 0.00 -2.41
CA TYR A 92 -16.82 0.54 -3.53
C TYR A 92 -17.44 -0.57 -4.40
N HIS A 93 -16.71 -1.67 -4.59
CA HIS A 93 -17.18 -2.80 -5.40
C HIS A 93 -17.85 -3.91 -4.58
N GLY A 94 -18.05 -3.73 -3.28
CA GLY A 94 -18.67 -4.72 -2.43
C GLY A 94 -17.83 -5.97 -2.21
N ILE A 95 -16.51 -5.84 -2.22
CA ILE A 95 -15.58 -6.94 -2.03
C ILE A 95 -15.13 -7.00 -0.56
N MET A 96 -15.33 -8.15 0.06
CA MET A 96 -14.90 -8.38 1.44
C MET A 96 -13.38 -8.55 1.51
N VAL A 97 -12.70 -7.77 2.36
CA VAL A 97 -11.24 -7.83 2.52
C VAL A 97 -10.80 -8.60 3.76
N LYS A 98 -11.73 -9.01 4.62
CA LYS A 98 -11.42 -9.79 5.82
C LYS A 98 -10.60 -11.03 5.47
N GLY A 99 -9.51 -11.25 6.21
CA GLY A 99 -8.62 -12.38 6.00
C GLY A 99 -7.61 -12.21 4.86
N ALA A 100 -7.58 -11.04 4.22
CA ALA A 100 -6.66 -10.79 3.12
C ALA A 100 -5.24 -10.50 3.60
N THR A 101 -4.27 -10.66 2.69
CA THR A 101 -2.89 -10.18 2.81
C THR A 101 -2.74 -8.91 1.96
N LEU A 102 -2.12 -7.89 2.53
CA LEU A 102 -1.82 -6.64 1.83
C LEU A 102 -0.35 -6.65 1.40
N TYR A 103 -0.10 -6.55 0.10
CA TYR A 103 1.23 -6.32 -0.46
C TYR A 103 1.36 -4.85 -0.78
N THR A 104 2.29 -4.17 -0.13
CA THR A 104 2.48 -2.73 -0.31
C THR A 104 3.93 -2.41 -0.64
N THR A 105 4.16 -1.48 -1.56
CA THR A 105 5.52 -1.10 -1.96
C THR A 105 6.26 -0.36 -0.86
N PHE A 106 5.54 0.33 0.05
CA PHE A 106 6.10 0.94 1.25
C PHE A 106 5.33 0.49 2.49
N SER A 107 6.02 0.39 3.63
CA SER A 107 5.38 0.08 4.90
C SER A 107 4.27 1.10 5.22
N PRO A 108 3.13 0.66 5.78
CA PRO A 108 2.00 1.56 6.00
C PRO A 108 2.28 2.60 7.08
N CYS A 109 1.76 3.81 6.88
CA CYS A 109 1.76 4.85 7.90
C CYS A 109 0.71 4.54 8.98
N LEU A 110 0.71 5.32 10.05
CA LEU A 110 -0.22 5.12 11.16
C LEU A 110 -1.69 5.17 10.71
N LEU A 111 -2.02 6.11 9.83
CA LEU A 111 -3.38 6.23 9.30
C LEU A 111 -3.84 4.96 8.59
N CYS A 112 -2.99 4.44 7.71
CA CYS A 112 -3.28 3.21 6.97
C CYS A 112 -3.25 1.98 7.87
N ALA A 113 -2.37 1.93 8.88
CA ALA A 113 -2.32 0.83 9.84
C ALA A 113 -3.66 0.65 10.56
N LYS A 114 -4.29 1.75 10.98
CA LYS A 114 -5.61 1.70 11.63
C LYS A 114 -6.67 1.13 10.69
N MET A 115 -6.69 1.56 9.45
CA MET A 115 -7.63 1.04 8.44
C MET A 115 -7.39 -0.44 8.15
N ILE A 116 -6.13 -0.85 8.02
CA ILE A 116 -5.74 -2.25 7.78
C ILE A 116 -6.29 -3.15 8.89
N ILE A 117 -6.09 -2.75 10.15
CA ILE A 117 -6.57 -3.49 11.31
C ILE A 117 -8.09 -3.63 11.28
N ASN A 118 -8.79 -2.52 11.13
CA ASN A 118 -10.25 -2.50 11.19
C ASN A 118 -10.92 -3.16 9.98
N ALA A 119 -10.21 -3.23 8.85
CA ALA A 119 -10.69 -3.95 7.67
C ALA A 119 -10.57 -5.46 7.78
N GLY A 120 -9.89 -5.98 8.81
CA GLY A 120 -9.72 -7.42 9.02
C GLY A 120 -8.61 -8.03 8.18
N ILE A 121 -7.68 -7.25 7.68
CA ILE A 121 -6.48 -7.73 6.99
C ILE A 121 -5.59 -8.42 8.01
N VAL A 122 -5.07 -9.59 7.68
CA VAL A 122 -4.34 -10.45 8.63
C VAL A 122 -2.83 -10.39 8.47
N GLU A 123 -2.35 -9.93 7.33
CA GLU A 123 -0.91 -9.87 7.04
C GLU A 123 -0.60 -8.68 6.13
N VAL A 124 0.54 -8.04 6.40
CA VAL A 124 1.13 -6.99 5.55
C VAL A 124 2.51 -7.44 5.12
N VAL A 125 2.74 -7.44 3.81
CA VAL A 125 4.05 -7.67 3.20
C VAL A 125 4.49 -6.38 2.53
N TYR A 126 5.64 -5.85 2.91
CA TYR A 126 6.14 -4.59 2.35
C TYR A 126 7.48 -4.78 1.64
N HIS A 127 7.77 -3.88 0.70
CA HIS A 127 9.04 -3.87 -0.03
C HIS A 127 10.04 -2.92 0.61
N GLN A 128 9.64 -1.66 0.84
CA GLN A 128 10.49 -0.64 1.46
C GLN A 128 9.85 -0.14 2.76
N ARG A 129 10.70 0.18 3.74
CA ARG A 129 10.27 0.63 5.05
C ARG A 129 10.51 2.13 5.22
N TYR A 130 9.51 2.84 5.75
CA TYR A 130 9.68 4.22 6.19
C TYR A 130 10.53 4.26 7.47
N SER A 131 11.35 5.31 7.61
CA SER A 131 12.23 5.47 8.76
C SER A 131 11.50 5.79 10.08
N ILE A 132 10.25 6.21 10.04
CA ILE A 132 9.45 6.64 11.21
C ILE A 132 8.12 5.89 11.33
N ASP A 133 8.17 4.60 11.21
CA ASP A 133 6.97 3.76 11.25
C ASP A 133 6.81 2.92 12.51
N SER A 134 7.60 3.20 13.56
CA SER A 134 7.63 2.38 14.78
C SER A 134 6.26 2.27 15.47
N VAL A 135 5.48 3.35 15.50
CA VAL A 135 4.13 3.33 16.08
C VAL A 135 3.19 2.47 15.25
N SER A 136 3.24 2.60 13.93
CA SER A 136 2.45 1.79 13.00
C SER A 136 2.74 0.31 13.17
N MET A 137 4.02 -0.05 13.23
CA MET A 137 4.46 -1.44 13.40
C MET A 137 4.03 -2.01 14.75
N SER A 138 4.16 -1.23 15.84
CA SER A 138 3.69 -1.63 17.16
C SER A 138 2.19 -1.86 17.20
N LEU A 139 1.43 -0.98 16.57
CA LEU A 139 -0.02 -1.08 16.52
C LEU A 139 -0.48 -2.33 15.77
N LEU A 140 0.12 -2.59 14.63
CA LEU A 140 -0.16 -3.79 13.82
C LEU A 140 0.16 -5.07 14.61
N ALA A 141 1.31 -5.10 15.28
CA ALA A 141 1.72 -6.23 16.10
C ALA A 141 0.75 -6.48 17.27
N GLU A 142 0.36 -5.42 17.98
CA GLU A 142 -0.61 -5.50 19.08
C GLU A 142 -1.95 -6.06 18.63
N ALA A 143 -2.39 -5.68 17.43
CA ALA A 143 -3.64 -6.16 16.83
C ALA A 143 -3.54 -7.58 16.27
N GLY A 144 -2.36 -8.19 16.28
CA GLY A 144 -2.15 -9.54 15.75
C GLY A 144 -1.99 -9.61 14.23
N VAL A 145 -1.76 -8.48 13.56
CA VAL A 145 -1.48 -8.46 12.12
C VAL A 145 -0.01 -8.82 11.90
N LYS A 146 0.24 -9.86 11.12
CA LYS A 146 1.60 -10.26 10.77
C LYS A 146 2.20 -9.26 9.78
N VAL A 147 3.42 -8.79 10.07
CA VAL A 147 4.12 -7.83 9.19
C VAL A 147 5.50 -8.40 8.85
N ARG A 148 5.83 -8.42 7.57
CA ARG A 148 7.13 -8.90 7.12
C ARG A 148 7.58 -8.19 5.83
N SER A 149 8.89 -8.19 5.60
CA SER A 149 9.47 -7.72 4.34
C SER A 149 9.38 -8.83 3.27
N VAL A 150 9.23 -8.44 2.03
CA VAL A 150 9.22 -9.37 0.89
C VAL A 150 10.55 -10.14 0.77
N ASP A 151 11.65 -9.57 1.26
CA ASP A 151 12.98 -10.18 1.16
C ASP A 151 13.27 -11.19 2.28
N GLU A 152 12.43 -11.27 3.31
CA GLU A 152 12.66 -12.13 4.47
C GLU A 152 12.31 -13.59 4.22
N GLU A 153 11.35 -13.89 3.37
CA GLU A 153 10.97 -15.26 3.01
C GLU A 153 10.35 -15.27 1.60
N ASP A 154 11.15 -15.63 0.61
CA ASP A 154 10.62 -15.92 -0.72
C ASP A 154 10.51 -17.46 -0.85
N GLU A 155 9.65 -18.05 -0.03
CA GLU A 155 9.32 -19.46 -0.14
C GLU A 155 8.18 -19.67 -1.14
N ASP A 156 8.38 -20.65 -2.01
CA ASP A 156 7.40 -21.09 -3.00
C ASP A 156 6.06 -21.53 -2.38
#